data_3120ade627ca3ad0f685590f1cf6a4e3
#
_entry.id   3120ade627ca3ad0f685590f1cf6a4e3
#
_cell.length_a   1.000
_cell.length_b   1.000
_cell.length_c   1.000
_cell.angle_alpha   90.00
_cell.angle_beta   90.00
_cell.angle_gamma   90.00
#
_symmetry.space_group_name_H-M   'P 1'
#
loop_
_entity.id
_entity.type
_entity.pdbx_description
1 polymer ?
#
loop_
_entity_poly.entity_id
_entity_poly.type
_entity_poly.pdbx_seq_one_letter_code
_entity_poly.pdbx_strand_id
1 'polypeptide(L)'
;VRARLPAPAGFSFARVVSSHGWYDLPPFSIASSGRVLSTVVALPGGGARRILLRGGPGAATLETPGSPRPSERRALVRAARRILSLDLDLSEFHDAVRADERFGWIATSGTGRMLRAPSMFEDLVKLVLTTNCSWGATRKMVTALVERYGEPAGDGTRAFPTPARLAHVPERTLRGAVRAGYRSPYLAALAREVASGRADVEAWDRHRGDPAALRKEVLALPGVGPYVAENILKFLGRPDGLALDSWMRAKYARLYHDGRPISDKTIARRCAAVGRWA
;
A
#
# COMPACT_ATOMS: atom_id res chain seq x y z
N VAL A 1 -8.47 -3.37 -23.67
CA VAL A 1 -7.04 -3.60 -23.98
C VAL A 1 -6.43 -4.50 -22.94
N ARG A 2 -5.53 -5.38 -23.39
CA ARG A 2 -4.79 -6.31 -22.54
C ARG A 2 -3.28 -6.05 -22.66
N ALA A 3 -2.55 -6.15 -21.54
CA ALA A 3 -1.10 -6.06 -21.50
C ALA A 3 -0.52 -7.14 -20.59
N ARG A 4 0.54 -7.81 -21.06
CA ARG A 4 1.33 -8.74 -20.24
C ARG A 4 2.36 -7.94 -19.44
N LEU A 5 2.47 -8.25 -18.15
CA LEU A 5 3.40 -7.65 -17.21
C LEU A 5 4.39 -8.74 -16.77
N PRO A 6 5.59 -8.79 -17.33
CA PRO A 6 6.61 -9.72 -16.87
C PRO A 6 6.81 -9.57 -15.36
N ALA A 7 6.87 -10.70 -14.66
CA ALA A 7 7.07 -10.76 -13.23
C ALA A 7 8.44 -11.41 -12.91
N PRO A 8 9.07 -11.03 -11.79
CA PRO A 8 10.33 -11.63 -11.37
C PRO A 8 10.15 -13.10 -10.99
N ALA A 9 11.25 -13.85 -10.96
CA ALA A 9 11.25 -15.24 -10.53
C ALA A 9 10.61 -15.39 -9.13
N GLY A 10 9.86 -16.47 -8.95
CA GLY A 10 9.16 -16.72 -7.69
C GLY A 10 7.93 -15.84 -7.43
N PHE A 11 7.51 -14.99 -8.37
CA PHE A 11 6.32 -14.15 -8.18
C PHE A 11 5.06 -14.98 -7.99
N SER A 12 4.31 -14.68 -6.94
CA SER A 12 3.00 -15.28 -6.67
C SER A 12 1.92 -14.21 -6.55
N PHE A 13 1.06 -14.12 -7.54
CA PHE A 13 -0.05 -13.16 -7.56
C PHE A 13 -0.94 -13.27 -6.31
N ALA A 14 -1.32 -14.50 -5.95
CA ALA A 14 -2.18 -14.74 -4.79
C ALA A 14 -1.52 -14.26 -3.48
N ARG A 15 -0.22 -14.51 -3.32
CA ARG A 15 0.54 -14.06 -2.14
C ARG A 15 0.62 -12.54 -2.04
N VAL A 16 0.85 -11.86 -3.17
CA VAL A 16 0.87 -10.39 -3.20
C VAL A 16 -0.51 -9.83 -2.84
N VAL A 17 -1.56 -10.31 -3.48
CA VAL A 17 -2.93 -9.81 -3.24
C VAL A 17 -3.35 -10.02 -1.79
N SER A 18 -3.04 -11.17 -1.19
CA SER A 18 -3.40 -11.49 0.20
C SER A 18 -2.34 -11.10 1.23
N SER A 19 -1.33 -10.32 0.85
CA SER A 19 -0.22 -9.96 1.74
C SER A 19 -0.66 -9.16 2.98
N HIS A 20 -1.66 -8.33 2.83
CA HIS A 20 -2.34 -7.57 3.89
C HIS A 20 -3.68 -7.04 3.39
N GLY A 21 -4.38 -6.24 4.21
CA GLY A 21 -5.79 -5.88 4.01
C GLY A 21 -6.13 -4.90 2.87
N TRP A 22 -5.18 -4.40 2.07
CA TRP A 22 -5.48 -3.41 1.01
C TRP A 22 -6.50 -3.89 -0.01
N TYR A 23 -6.54 -5.21 -0.31
CA TYR A 23 -7.52 -5.78 -1.23
C TYR A 23 -8.99 -5.59 -0.79
N ASP A 24 -9.23 -5.35 0.51
CA ASP A 24 -10.55 -5.10 1.12
C ASP A 24 -10.89 -3.60 1.21
N LEU A 25 -9.96 -2.71 0.83
CA LEU A 25 -10.17 -1.27 0.86
C LEU A 25 -10.44 -0.70 -0.54
N PRO A 26 -11.58 0.00 -0.76
CA PRO A 26 -11.81 0.66 -2.04
C PRO A 26 -10.62 1.57 -2.45
N PRO A 27 -10.40 1.71 -3.77
CA PRO A 27 -11.15 1.17 -4.90
C PRO A 27 -10.79 -0.28 -5.26
N PHE A 28 -10.02 -1.00 -4.43
CA PHE A 28 -9.77 -2.40 -4.67
C PHE A 28 -11.03 -3.25 -4.45
N SER A 29 -11.16 -4.28 -5.26
CA SER A 29 -12.08 -5.39 -5.05
C SER A 29 -11.48 -6.67 -5.60
N ILE A 30 -11.78 -7.80 -4.96
CA ILE A 30 -11.32 -9.11 -5.39
C ILE A 30 -12.52 -9.95 -5.82
N ALA A 31 -12.42 -10.63 -6.96
CA ALA A 31 -13.45 -11.59 -7.34
C ALA A 31 -13.47 -12.78 -6.35
N SER A 32 -14.63 -13.41 -6.18
CA SER A 32 -14.83 -14.55 -5.27
C SER A 32 -13.85 -15.72 -5.51
N SER A 33 -13.33 -15.85 -6.73
CA SER A 33 -12.29 -16.83 -7.06
C SER A 33 -10.90 -16.51 -6.47
N GLY A 34 -10.68 -15.32 -5.92
CA GLY A 34 -9.36 -14.83 -5.46
C GLY A 34 -8.33 -14.59 -6.58
N ARG A 35 -8.69 -14.82 -7.85
CA ARG A 35 -7.77 -14.80 -8.99
C ARG A 35 -7.75 -13.49 -9.77
N VAL A 36 -8.65 -12.59 -9.47
CA VAL A 36 -8.79 -11.31 -10.17
C VAL A 36 -8.87 -10.20 -9.14
N LEU A 37 -7.92 -9.30 -9.20
CA LEU A 37 -7.94 -8.04 -8.45
C LEU A 37 -8.44 -6.94 -9.40
N SER A 38 -9.49 -6.24 -9.02
CA SER A 38 -9.98 -5.05 -9.70
C SER A 38 -9.60 -3.80 -8.91
N THR A 39 -9.30 -2.72 -9.61
CA THR A 39 -9.17 -1.39 -9.00
C THR A 39 -9.43 -0.31 -10.03
N VAL A 40 -9.55 0.93 -9.58
CA VAL A 40 -9.71 2.11 -10.44
C VAL A 40 -8.52 3.02 -10.25
N VAL A 41 -7.90 3.41 -11.34
CA VAL A 41 -6.67 4.24 -11.37
C VAL A 41 -7.01 5.62 -11.89
N ALA A 42 -6.69 6.66 -11.13
CA ALA A 42 -6.75 8.04 -11.59
C ALA A 42 -5.70 8.27 -12.68
N LEU A 43 -6.06 9.02 -13.72
CA LEU A 43 -5.21 9.24 -14.88
C LEU A 43 -4.54 10.62 -14.83
N PRO A 44 -3.30 10.74 -15.31
CA PRO A 44 -2.68 12.03 -15.56
C PRO A 44 -3.55 12.85 -16.54
N GLY A 45 -3.91 14.06 -16.14
CA GLY A 45 -4.76 14.93 -16.97
C GLY A 45 -6.27 14.78 -16.71
N GLY A 46 -6.65 14.01 -15.67
CA GLY A 46 -8.03 13.88 -15.18
C GLY A 46 -8.72 12.60 -15.65
N GLY A 47 -9.83 12.29 -14.95
CA GLY A 47 -10.58 11.06 -15.12
C GLY A 47 -9.90 9.83 -14.52
N ALA A 48 -10.55 8.68 -14.66
CA ALA A 48 -10.04 7.41 -14.14
C ALA A 48 -10.41 6.24 -15.04
N ARG A 49 -9.72 5.12 -14.87
CA ARG A 49 -10.05 3.85 -15.55
C ARG A 49 -9.99 2.67 -14.59
N ARG A 50 -10.97 1.79 -14.73
CA ARG A 50 -10.93 0.49 -14.07
C ARG A 50 -9.92 -0.42 -14.77
N ILE A 51 -9.16 -1.16 -13.96
CA ILE A 51 -8.26 -2.21 -14.41
C ILE A 51 -8.55 -3.50 -13.68
N LEU A 52 -8.30 -4.60 -14.37
CA LEU A 52 -8.33 -5.96 -13.82
C LEU A 52 -6.93 -6.53 -13.90
N LEU A 53 -6.45 -7.06 -12.79
CA LEU A 53 -5.16 -7.73 -12.70
C LEU A 53 -5.38 -9.22 -12.46
N ARG A 54 -4.66 -10.06 -13.21
CA ARG A 54 -4.71 -11.51 -13.09
C ARG A 54 -3.29 -12.07 -13.01
N GLY A 55 -3.11 -13.08 -12.17
CA GLY A 55 -1.85 -13.82 -12.14
C GLY A 55 -1.78 -14.89 -13.25
N GLY A 56 -0.56 -15.17 -13.68
CA GLY A 56 -0.23 -16.26 -14.60
C GLY A 56 1.23 -16.70 -14.41
N PRO A 57 1.67 -17.76 -15.09
CA PRO A 57 3.04 -18.23 -15.01
C PRO A 57 4.03 -17.16 -15.46
N GLY A 58 4.96 -16.77 -14.58
CA GLY A 58 6.02 -15.77 -14.84
C GLY A 58 5.53 -14.38 -15.25
N ALA A 59 4.25 -14.08 -15.08
CA ALA A 59 3.69 -12.78 -15.45
C ALA A 59 2.37 -12.50 -14.72
N ALA A 60 1.99 -11.22 -14.68
CA ALA A 60 0.61 -10.81 -14.47
C ALA A 60 0.02 -10.26 -15.78
N THR A 61 -1.29 -10.16 -15.85
CA THR A 61 -2.01 -9.55 -16.97
C THR A 61 -2.81 -8.37 -16.46
N LEU A 62 -2.67 -7.23 -17.13
CA LEU A 62 -3.52 -6.06 -16.99
C LEU A 62 -4.59 -6.08 -18.08
N GLU A 63 -5.84 -5.92 -17.71
CA GLU A 63 -6.96 -5.72 -18.63
C GLU A 63 -7.69 -4.42 -18.26
N THR A 64 -8.11 -3.64 -19.26
CA THR A 64 -8.93 -2.43 -19.08
C THR A 64 -9.93 -2.29 -20.21
N PRO A 65 -11.17 -1.83 -19.96
CA PRO A 65 -12.18 -1.59 -20.97
C PRO A 65 -11.76 -0.50 -21.97
N GLY A 66 -12.28 -0.60 -23.20
CA GLY A 66 -12.07 0.39 -24.26
C GLY A 66 -10.64 0.50 -24.76
N SER A 67 -10.32 1.62 -25.39
CA SER A 67 -9.01 1.89 -25.99
C SER A 67 -8.34 3.09 -25.31
N PRO A 68 -7.51 2.88 -24.28
CA PRO A 68 -6.79 3.96 -23.63
C PRO A 68 -5.78 4.58 -24.58
N ARG A 69 -5.61 5.91 -24.52
CA ARG A 69 -4.56 6.64 -25.24
C ARG A 69 -3.17 6.09 -24.85
N PRO A 70 -2.14 6.25 -25.67
CA PRO A 70 -0.80 5.74 -25.35
C PRO A 70 -0.25 6.22 -23.99
N SER A 71 -0.50 7.49 -23.61
CA SER A 71 -0.12 8.04 -22.29
C SER A 71 -0.86 7.39 -21.14
N GLU A 72 -2.17 7.17 -21.28
CA GLU A 72 -3.01 6.47 -20.30
C GLU A 72 -2.54 5.02 -20.14
N ARG A 73 -2.30 4.31 -21.26
CA ARG A 73 -1.80 2.94 -21.24
C ARG A 73 -0.48 2.83 -20.45
N ARG A 74 0.45 3.76 -20.68
CA ARG A 74 1.71 3.81 -19.92
C ARG A 74 1.46 4.03 -18.42
N ALA A 75 0.55 4.94 -18.07
CA ALA A 75 0.18 5.20 -16.67
C ALA A 75 -0.44 3.96 -16.00
N LEU A 76 -1.38 3.27 -16.68
CA LEU A 76 -2.01 2.05 -16.17
C LEU A 76 -1.01 0.91 -15.98
N VAL A 77 -0.06 0.74 -16.91
CA VAL A 77 1.01 -0.26 -16.79
C VAL A 77 1.91 0.03 -15.59
N ARG A 78 2.32 1.31 -15.41
CA ARG A 78 3.11 1.70 -14.22
C ARG A 78 2.35 1.44 -12.92
N ALA A 79 1.07 1.84 -12.86
CA ALA A 79 0.22 1.59 -11.70
C ALA A 79 0.09 0.09 -11.40
N ALA A 80 -0.16 -0.75 -12.40
CA ALA A 80 -0.27 -2.19 -12.25
C ALA A 80 1.04 -2.84 -11.76
N ARG A 81 2.19 -2.41 -12.26
CA ARG A 81 3.51 -2.86 -11.80
C ARG A 81 3.75 -2.46 -10.34
N ARG A 82 3.39 -1.22 -9.97
CA ARG A 82 3.47 -0.73 -8.60
C ARG A 82 2.55 -1.53 -7.67
N ILE A 83 1.29 -1.70 -8.03
CA ILE A 83 0.29 -2.46 -7.24
C ILE A 83 0.81 -3.84 -6.88
N LEU A 84 1.40 -4.54 -7.84
CA LEU A 84 1.93 -5.90 -7.66
C LEU A 84 3.39 -5.92 -7.20
N SER A 85 4.00 -4.77 -6.90
CA SER A 85 5.42 -4.65 -6.49
C SER A 85 6.38 -5.39 -7.44
N LEU A 86 6.12 -5.37 -8.77
CA LEU A 86 6.89 -6.16 -9.73
C LEU A 86 8.33 -5.68 -9.89
N ASP A 87 8.59 -4.39 -9.62
CA ASP A 87 9.91 -3.78 -9.78
C ASP A 87 10.76 -3.85 -8.50
N LEU A 88 10.21 -4.47 -7.45
CA LEU A 88 10.93 -4.64 -6.19
C LEU A 88 11.83 -5.86 -6.27
N ASP A 89 13.12 -5.65 -6.02
CA ASP A 89 14.08 -6.75 -5.84
C ASP A 89 14.01 -7.27 -4.41
N LEU A 90 13.73 -8.55 -4.25
CA LEU A 90 13.69 -9.27 -2.98
C LEU A 90 14.74 -10.39 -2.89
N SER A 91 15.74 -10.39 -3.77
CA SER A 91 16.77 -11.44 -3.80
C SER A 91 17.48 -11.56 -2.46
N GLU A 92 17.96 -10.43 -1.93
CA GLU A 92 18.64 -10.40 -0.62
C GLU A 92 17.73 -10.88 0.52
N PHE A 93 16.44 -10.48 0.52
CA PHE A 93 15.49 -10.99 1.50
C PHE A 93 15.30 -12.51 1.39
N HIS A 94 15.11 -13.01 0.18
CA HIS A 94 14.93 -14.45 -0.04
C HIS A 94 16.19 -15.25 0.31
N ASP A 95 17.38 -14.71 0.08
CA ASP A 95 18.64 -15.35 0.47
C ASP A 95 18.79 -15.39 2.00
N ALA A 96 18.45 -14.29 2.68
CA ALA A 96 18.50 -14.23 4.13
C ALA A 96 17.55 -15.24 4.80
N VAL A 97 16.30 -15.35 4.30
CA VAL A 97 15.31 -16.28 4.89
C VAL A 97 15.54 -17.73 4.49
N ARG A 98 16.18 -18.00 3.35
CA ARG A 98 16.48 -19.37 2.87
C ARG A 98 17.44 -20.10 3.80
N ALA A 99 18.33 -19.37 4.46
CA ALA A 99 19.30 -19.93 5.40
C ALA A 99 18.66 -20.36 6.74
N ASP A 100 17.44 -19.95 7.05
CA ASP A 100 16.74 -20.30 8.29
C ASP A 100 15.67 -21.38 7.99
N GLU A 101 15.78 -22.53 8.62
CA GLU A 101 14.86 -23.67 8.42
C GLU A 101 13.40 -23.29 8.68
N ARG A 102 13.14 -22.35 9.60
CA ARG A 102 11.80 -21.89 9.96
C ARG A 102 11.17 -21.00 8.89
N PHE A 103 12.00 -20.31 8.10
CA PHE A 103 11.57 -19.25 7.16
C PHE A 103 11.89 -19.57 5.70
N GLY A 104 12.63 -20.64 5.39
CA GLY A 104 13.00 -21.03 4.02
C GLY A 104 11.80 -21.19 3.06
N TRP A 105 10.63 -21.54 3.59
CA TRP A 105 9.38 -21.60 2.84
C TRP A 105 8.94 -20.26 2.25
N ILE A 106 9.37 -19.14 2.83
CA ILE A 106 9.08 -17.78 2.34
C ILE A 106 9.69 -17.60 0.94
N ALA A 107 10.96 -17.97 0.78
CA ALA A 107 11.65 -17.88 -0.50
C ALA A 107 11.03 -18.81 -1.56
N THR A 108 10.76 -20.06 -1.19
CA THR A 108 10.20 -21.07 -2.12
C THR A 108 8.76 -20.77 -2.54
N SER A 109 7.97 -20.10 -1.67
CA SER A 109 6.59 -19.73 -1.97
C SER A 109 6.42 -18.38 -2.68
N GLY A 110 7.51 -17.64 -2.92
CA GLY A 110 7.47 -16.29 -3.50
C GLY A 110 6.80 -15.24 -2.61
N THR A 111 6.82 -15.45 -1.30
CA THR A 111 6.29 -14.51 -0.30
C THR A 111 7.25 -13.35 -0.07
N GLY A 112 6.73 -12.21 0.43
CA GLY A 112 7.52 -11.01 0.76
C GLY A 112 7.11 -9.76 -0.01
N ARG A 113 6.50 -9.92 -1.19
CA ARG A 113 5.95 -8.78 -1.93
C ARG A 113 4.62 -8.36 -1.32
N MET A 114 4.46 -7.06 -1.11
CA MET A 114 3.24 -6.49 -0.56
C MET A 114 2.38 -5.87 -1.68
N LEU A 115 1.06 -6.01 -1.55
CA LEU A 115 0.11 -5.26 -2.37
C LEU A 115 0.24 -3.77 -2.06
N ARG A 116 0.32 -2.94 -3.09
CA ARG A 116 0.42 -1.48 -2.94
C ARG A 116 -0.75 -0.80 -3.62
N ALA A 117 -1.07 0.42 -3.24
CA ALA A 117 -2.01 1.24 -3.97
C ALA A 117 -1.43 1.71 -5.33
N PRO A 118 -2.23 2.23 -6.26
CA PRO A 118 -1.73 2.80 -7.51
C PRO A 118 -0.75 3.97 -7.33
N SER A 119 -0.85 4.69 -6.21
CA SER A 119 0.01 5.83 -5.87
C SER A 119 0.50 5.75 -4.43
N MET A 120 1.62 6.40 -4.13
CA MET A 120 2.16 6.51 -2.76
C MET A 120 1.25 7.36 -1.87
N PHE A 121 0.64 8.39 -2.45
CA PHE A 121 -0.32 9.21 -1.71
C PHE A 121 -1.51 8.39 -1.19
N GLU A 122 -2.05 7.49 -2.01
CA GLU A 122 -3.13 6.59 -1.57
C GLU A 122 -2.67 5.67 -0.45
N ASP A 123 -1.46 5.08 -0.55
CA ASP A 123 -0.89 4.26 0.53
C ASP A 123 -0.75 5.06 1.83
N LEU A 124 -0.22 6.28 1.78
CA LEU A 124 -0.07 7.17 2.94
C LEU A 124 -1.41 7.48 3.60
N VAL A 125 -2.41 7.91 2.82
CA VAL A 125 -3.73 8.24 3.37
C VAL A 125 -4.39 7.02 3.99
N LYS A 126 -4.32 5.85 3.32
CA LYS A 126 -4.85 4.60 3.88
C LYS A 126 -4.15 4.24 5.19
N LEU A 127 -2.81 4.33 5.27
CA LEU A 127 -2.06 4.06 6.49
C LEU A 127 -2.44 5.03 7.63
N VAL A 128 -2.55 6.33 7.36
CA VAL A 128 -3.02 7.28 8.36
C VAL A 128 -4.42 6.91 8.87
N LEU A 129 -5.31 6.45 7.99
CA LEU A 129 -6.65 6.03 8.36
C LEU A 129 -6.72 4.70 9.13
N THR A 130 -5.66 3.90 9.13
CA THR A 130 -5.61 2.68 9.96
C THR A 130 -5.21 2.94 11.41
N THR A 131 -4.67 4.13 11.72
CA THR A 131 -4.15 4.40 13.07
C THR A 131 -5.26 4.42 14.13
N ASN A 132 -5.06 3.77 15.27
CA ASN A 132 -5.93 3.80 16.45
C ASN A 132 -7.43 3.59 16.14
N CYS A 133 -7.77 2.64 15.28
CA CYS A 133 -9.17 2.30 14.98
C CYS A 133 -9.30 0.85 14.51
N SER A 134 -10.53 0.36 14.45
CA SER A 134 -10.82 -0.96 13.90
C SER A 134 -10.72 -0.96 12.37
N TRP A 135 -10.48 -2.13 11.79
CA TRP A 135 -10.49 -2.31 10.33
C TRP A 135 -11.80 -1.87 9.67
N GLY A 136 -12.94 -2.17 10.32
CA GLY A 136 -14.24 -1.72 9.84
C GLY A 136 -14.38 -0.19 9.81
N ALA A 137 -13.79 0.53 10.76
CA ALA A 137 -13.78 1.99 10.75
C ALA A 137 -12.88 2.52 9.61
N THR A 138 -11.71 1.95 9.41
CA THR A 138 -10.83 2.28 8.27
C THR A 138 -11.57 2.10 6.96
N ARG A 139 -12.22 0.96 6.74
CA ARG A 139 -12.96 0.68 5.52
C ARG A 139 -14.07 1.71 5.27
N LYS A 140 -14.84 2.07 6.29
CA LYS A 140 -15.88 3.11 6.17
C LYS A 140 -15.30 4.47 5.76
N MET A 141 -14.18 4.88 6.35
CA MET A 141 -13.52 6.14 6.01
C MET A 141 -12.98 6.14 4.58
N VAL A 142 -12.31 5.07 4.16
CA VAL A 142 -11.78 4.92 2.79
C VAL A 142 -12.92 4.88 1.77
N THR A 143 -14.00 4.15 2.06
CA THR A 143 -15.20 4.11 1.20
C THR A 143 -15.78 5.50 1.01
N ALA A 144 -15.97 6.25 2.10
CA ALA A 144 -16.49 7.62 2.03
C ALA A 144 -15.58 8.59 1.23
N LEU A 145 -14.26 8.42 1.32
CA LEU A 145 -13.30 9.19 0.50
C LEU A 145 -13.47 8.87 -0.99
N VAL A 146 -13.51 7.60 -1.35
CA VAL A 146 -13.62 7.16 -2.75
C VAL A 146 -14.97 7.58 -3.34
N GLU A 147 -16.07 7.32 -2.66
CA GLU A 147 -17.43 7.63 -3.15
C GLU A 147 -17.66 9.14 -3.33
N ARG A 148 -17.15 9.96 -2.42
CA ARG A 148 -17.42 11.41 -2.43
C ARG A 148 -16.44 12.21 -3.25
N TYR A 149 -15.16 11.83 -3.24
CA TYR A 149 -14.08 12.63 -3.79
C TYR A 149 -13.24 11.93 -4.84
N GLY A 150 -13.46 10.64 -5.07
CA GLY A 150 -12.74 9.88 -6.09
C GLY A 150 -13.03 10.33 -7.51
N GLU A 151 -12.05 10.25 -8.40
CA GLU A 151 -12.23 10.52 -9.82
C GLU A 151 -13.14 9.47 -10.46
N PRO A 152 -14.20 9.87 -11.18
CA PRO A 152 -15.11 8.93 -11.81
C PRO A 152 -14.45 8.22 -13.00
N ALA A 153 -14.67 6.92 -13.11
CA ALA A 153 -14.49 6.14 -14.33
C ALA A 153 -15.82 6.05 -15.08
N GLY A 154 -15.75 5.84 -16.39
CA GLY A 154 -16.94 5.83 -17.25
C GLY A 154 -17.96 4.70 -16.98
N ASP A 155 -17.65 3.77 -16.08
CA ASP A 155 -18.50 2.63 -15.69
C ASP A 155 -19.17 2.82 -14.31
N GLY A 156 -19.19 4.03 -13.78
CA GLY A 156 -19.76 4.35 -12.47
C GLY A 156 -18.82 4.09 -11.28
N THR A 157 -17.69 3.43 -11.48
CA THR A 157 -16.69 3.24 -10.42
C THR A 157 -15.84 4.51 -10.23
N ARG A 158 -15.14 4.60 -9.10
CA ARG A 158 -14.30 5.76 -8.77
C ARG A 158 -12.92 5.31 -8.32
N ALA A 159 -11.89 6.07 -8.73
CA ALA A 159 -10.55 5.94 -8.20
C ALA A 159 -10.47 6.53 -6.77
N PHE A 160 -9.36 6.29 -6.09
CA PHE A 160 -9.03 7.05 -4.89
C PHE A 160 -8.83 8.53 -5.23
N PRO A 161 -9.23 9.48 -4.36
CA PRO A 161 -9.07 10.91 -4.65
C PRO A 161 -7.60 11.28 -4.82
N THR A 162 -7.33 12.13 -5.81
CA THR A 162 -5.99 12.68 -6.03
C THR A 162 -5.62 13.67 -4.92
N PRO A 163 -4.32 13.96 -4.70
CA PRO A 163 -3.89 15.00 -3.77
C PRO A 163 -4.57 16.34 -4.05
N ALA A 164 -4.62 16.75 -5.31
CA ALA A 164 -5.25 18.01 -5.73
C ALA A 164 -6.74 18.04 -5.35
N ARG A 165 -7.45 16.94 -5.59
CA ARG A 165 -8.88 16.84 -5.23
C ARG A 165 -9.09 16.93 -3.73
N LEU A 166 -8.29 16.20 -2.96
CA LEU A 166 -8.45 16.13 -1.50
C LEU A 166 -7.99 17.43 -0.81
N ALA A 167 -7.03 18.15 -1.36
CA ALA A 167 -6.54 19.43 -0.84
C ALA A 167 -7.63 20.52 -0.77
N HIS A 168 -8.64 20.44 -1.63
CA HIS A 168 -9.79 21.36 -1.65
C HIS A 168 -10.93 20.95 -0.70
N VAL A 169 -10.85 19.78 -0.05
CA VAL A 169 -11.88 19.35 0.90
C VAL A 169 -11.64 20.00 2.26
N PRO A 170 -12.61 20.79 2.78
CA PRO A 170 -12.47 21.41 4.10
C PRO A 170 -12.29 20.36 5.21
N GLU A 171 -11.47 20.68 6.21
CA GLU A 171 -11.23 19.75 7.35
C GLU A 171 -12.54 19.32 8.03
N ARG A 172 -13.47 20.28 8.25
CA ARG A 172 -14.80 19.98 8.84
C ARG A 172 -15.56 18.91 8.06
N THR A 173 -15.39 18.89 6.74
CA THR A 173 -16.02 17.89 5.87
C THR A 173 -15.35 16.52 5.99
N LEU A 174 -14.02 16.47 6.09
CA LEU A 174 -13.29 15.24 6.40
C LEU A 174 -13.67 14.68 7.77
N ARG A 175 -13.90 15.55 8.74
CA ARG A 175 -14.35 15.17 10.08
C ARG A 175 -15.78 14.62 10.09
N GLY A 176 -16.71 15.27 9.43
CA GLY A 176 -18.13 14.93 9.43
C GLY A 176 -18.50 13.87 8.41
N ALA A 177 -18.28 14.14 7.12
CA ALA A 177 -18.74 13.28 6.02
C ALA A 177 -17.87 12.03 5.81
N VAL A 178 -16.56 12.11 6.09
CA VAL A 178 -15.64 10.95 6.01
C VAL A 178 -15.51 10.25 7.37
N ARG A 179 -15.85 10.96 8.45
CA ARG A 179 -15.70 10.51 9.84
C ARG A 179 -14.25 10.21 10.24
N ALA A 180 -13.31 10.96 9.66
CA ALA A 180 -11.88 10.77 9.92
C ALA A 180 -11.45 11.18 11.34
N GLY A 181 -12.31 11.84 12.11
CA GLY A 181 -12.08 12.21 13.51
C GLY A 181 -10.86 13.11 13.67
N TYR A 182 -9.98 12.79 14.61
CA TYR A 182 -8.74 13.52 14.88
C TYR A 182 -7.74 13.51 13.71
N ARG A 183 -7.91 12.61 12.72
CA ARG A 183 -7.06 12.52 11.53
C ARG A 183 -7.39 13.59 10.48
N SER A 184 -8.54 14.25 10.61
CA SER A 184 -9.03 15.20 9.61
C SER A 184 -8.06 16.35 9.33
N PRO A 185 -7.45 17.04 10.32
CA PRO A 185 -6.47 18.08 10.05
C PRO A 185 -5.21 17.53 9.38
N TYR A 186 -4.78 16.33 9.75
CA TYR A 186 -3.61 15.68 9.13
C TYR A 186 -3.85 15.33 7.67
N LEU A 187 -5.01 14.76 7.34
CA LEU A 187 -5.37 14.45 5.96
C LEU A 187 -5.45 15.69 5.08
N ALA A 188 -6.06 16.77 5.60
CA ALA A 188 -6.15 18.04 4.89
C ALA A 188 -4.76 18.67 4.68
N ALA A 189 -3.88 18.62 5.68
CA ALA A 189 -2.53 19.13 5.58
C ALA A 189 -1.68 18.28 4.62
N LEU A 190 -1.69 16.96 4.76
CA LEU A 190 -0.97 16.02 3.88
C LEU A 190 -1.37 16.22 2.41
N ALA A 191 -2.68 16.32 2.13
CA ALA A 191 -3.15 16.54 0.77
C ALA A 191 -2.64 17.86 0.18
N ARG A 192 -2.60 18.95 0.99
CA ARG A 192 -2.05 20.24 0.54
C ARG A 192 -0.54 20.19 0.33
N GLU A 193 0.22 19.52 1.19
CA GLU A 193 1.67 19.35 1.02
C GLU A 193 2.00 18.66 -0.30
N VAL A 194 1.30 17.55 -0.59
CA VAL A 194 1.54 16.79 -1.82
C VAL A 194 1.01 17.53 -3.05
N ALA A 195 -0.19 18.13 -2.97
CA ALA A 195 -0.79 18.85 -4.10
C ALA A 195 0.01 20.09 -4.51
N SER A 196 0.67 20.77 -3.56
CA SER A 196 1.52 21.95 -3.84
C SER A 196 2.93 21.57 -4.33
N GLY A 197 3.29 20.29 -4.33
CA GLY A 197 4.63 19.83 -4.68
C GLY A 197 5.69 20.03 -3.59
N ARG A 198 5.31 20.49 -2.38
CA ARG A 198 6.24 20.58 -1.24
C ARG A 198 6.70 19.21 -0.76
N ALA A 199 5.87 18.19 -0.96
CA ALA A 199 6.23 16.80 -0.73
C ALA A 199 5.99 15.97 -2.00
N ASP A 200 7.07 15.54 -2.67
CA ASP A 200 7.01 14.62 -3.82
C ASP A 200 7.07 13.17 -3.34
N VAL A 201 5.97 12.72 -2.77
CA VAL A 201 5.88 11.35 -2.23
C VAL A 201 5.99 10.27 -3.31
N GLU A 202 5.63 10.56 -4.55
CA GLU A 202 5.73 9.60 -5.65
C GLU A 202 7.20 9.37 -6.10
N ALA A 203 8.11 10.29 -5.78
CA ALA A 203 9.53 10.12 -6.03
C ALA A 203 10.16 9.01 -5.16
N TRP A 204 9.55 8.68 -4.02
CA TRP A 204 10.07 7.65 -3.11
C TRP A 204 10.19 6.26 -3.75
N ASP A 205 9.36 5.94 -4.70
CA ASP A 205 9.46 4.68 -5.46
C ASP A 205 10.80 4.56 -6.22
N ARG A 206 11.42 5.69 -6.53
CA ARG A 206 12.71 5.78 -7.24
C ARG A 206 13.89 6.13 -6.33
N HIS A 207 13.61 6.42 -5.04
CA HIS A 207 14.66 6.77 -4.09
C HIS A 207 15.70 5.64 -3.99
N ARG A 208 16.99 5.96 -4.08
CA ARG A 208 18.11 5.01 -3.99
C ARG A 208 19.14 5.43 -2.93
N GLY A 209 18.86 6.51 -2.20
CA GLY A 209 19.71 7.03 -1.15
C GLY A 209 19.56 6.28 0.19
N ASP A 210 20.09 6.92 1.23
CA ASP A 210 20.07 6.41 2.60
C ASP A 210 18.62 6.19 3.11
N PRO A 211 18.27 4.97 3.59
CA PRO A 211 16.98 4.69 4.18
C PRO A 211 16.63 5.57 5.38
N ALA A 212 17.64 5.94 6.21
CA ALA A 212 17.41 6.80 7.37
C ALA A 212 17.02 8.23 6.96
N ALA A 213 17.60 8.76 5.88
CA ALA A 213 17.19 10.04 5.31
C ALA A 213 15.75 9.99 4.79
N LEU A 214 15.40 8.94 4.06
CA LEU A 214 14.04 8.71 3.60
C LEU A 214 13.04 8.59 4.76
N ARG A 215 13.40 7.83 5.80
CA ARG A 215 12.60 7.70 7.01
C ARG A 215 12.32 9.05 7.67
N LYS A 216 13.32 9.92 7.77
CA LYS A 216 13.18 11.27 8.30
C LYS A 216 12.22 12.11 7.45
N GLU A 217 12.33 12.03 6.12
CA GLU A 217 11.44 12.72 5.18
C GLU A 217 9.98 12.24 5.36
N VAL A 218 9.75 10.92 5.44
CA VAL A 218 8.43 10.34 5.66
C VAL A 218 7.82 10.79 6.99
N LEU A 219 8.61 10.78 8.07
CA LEU A 219 8.18 11.22 9.41
C LEU A 219 7.88 12.72 9.51
N ALA A 220 8.41 13.54 8.60
CA ALA A 220 8.12 14.97 8.57
C ALA A 220 6.71 15.29 8.04
N LEU A 221 6.02 14.34 7.44
CA LEU A 221 4.69 14.56 6.88
C LEU A 221 3.60 14.64 7.96
N PRO A 222 2.58 15.49 7.73
CA PRO A 222 1.44 15.61 8.65
C PRO A 222 0.74 14.25 8.89
N GLY A 223 0.57 13.90 10.16
CA GLY A 223 -0.15 12.68 10.58
C GLY A 223 0.66 11.37 10.42
N VAL A 224 1.91 11.46 10.04
CA VAL A 224 2.81 10.32 9.91
C VAL A 224 3.60 10.12 11.20
N GLY A 225 3.30 9.03 11.90
CA GLY A 225 4.09 8.55 13.04
C GLY A 225 4.96 7.35 12.65
N PRO A 226 5.74 6.79 13.61
CA PRO A 226 6.62 5.64 13.35
C PRO A 226 5.93 4.47 12.67
N TYR A 227 4.72 4.10 13.10
CA TYR A 227 3.94 3.02 12.47
C TYR A 227 3.70 3.23 10.97
N VAL A 228 3.28 4.44 10.57
CA VAL A 228 3.03 4.77 9.16
C VAL A 228 4.35 4.77 8.38
N ALA A 229 5.40 5.39 8.94
CA ALA A 229 6.70 5.46 8.30
C ALA A 229 7.30 4.08 8.03
N GLU A 230 7.31 3.18 9.02
CA GLU A 230 7.84 1.84 8.86
C GLU A 230 7.05 1.01 7.83
N ASN A 231 5.72 1.18 7.74
CA ASN A 231 4.94 0.53 6.69
C ASN A 231 5.25 1.09 5.31
N ILE A 232 5.46 2.40 5.15
CA ILE A 232 5.92 3.01 3.89
C ILE A 232 7.28 2.44 3.47
N LEU A 233 8.23 2.36 4.40
CA LEU A 233 9.54 1.78 4.12
C LEU A 233 9.43 0.31 3.68
N LYS A 234 8.54 -0.48 4.30
CA LYS A 234 8.25 -1.85 3.86
C LYS A 234 7.70 -1.90 2.44
N PHE A 235 6.76 -1.01 2.08
CA PHE A 235 6.24 -0.93 0.71
C PHE A 235 7.33 -0.58 -0.31
N LEU A 236 8.34 0.17 0.12
CA LEU A 236 9.49 0.53 -0.71
C LEU A 236 10.58 -0.56 -0.75
N GLY A 237 10.41 -1.67 -0.01
CA GLY A 237 11.39 -2.73 0.12
C GLY A 237 12.62 -2.35 0.95
N ARG A 238 12.42 -1.44 1.90
CA ARG A 238 13.48 -0.90 2.78
C ARG A 238 13.07 -1.03 4.25
N PRO A 239 12.85 -2.24 4.74
CA PRO A 239 12.39 -2.46 6.11
C PRO A 239 13.58 -2.27 7.07
N ASP A 240 13.71 -1.08 7.64
CA ASP A 240 14.73 -0.80 8.67
C ASP A 240 14.13 -0.80 10.09
N GLY A 241 12.82 -1.02 10.22
CA GLY A 241 12.15 -1.00 11.50
C GLY A 241 10.87 -1.84 11.53
N LEU A 242 10.39 -2.09 12.74
CA LEU A 242 9.17 -2.83 13.00
C LEU A 242 7.94 -1.92 12.99
N ALA A 243 7.01 -2.19 12.10
CA ALA A 243 5.69 -1.56 12.11
C ALA A 243 4.76 -2.31 13.08
N LEU A 244 4.99 -2.15 14.39
CA LEU A 244 4.20 -2.84 15.42
C LEU A 244 2.83 -2.17 15.59
N ASP A 245 1.78 -2.93 15.33
CA ASP A 245 0.40 -2.59 15.64
C ASP A 245 -0.21 -3.54 16.67
N SER A 246 -1.45 -3.31 17.06
CA SER A 246 -2.16 -4.14 18.03
C SER A 246 -2.34 -5.58 17.53
N TRP A 247 -2.56 -5.78 16.23
CA TRP A 247 -2.72 -7.10 15.64
C TRP A 247 -1.40 -7.88 15.66
N MET A 248 -0.29 -7.26 15.28
CA MET A 248 1.04 -7.87 15.32
C MET A 248 1.43 -8.25 16.75
N ARG A 249 1.20 -7.34 17.72
CA ARG A 249 1.45 -7.64 19.15
C ARG A 249 0.65 -8.83 19.64
N ALA A 250 -0.66 -8.87 19.36
CA ALA A 250 -1.53 -9.97 19.74
C ALA A 250 -1.12 -11.29 19.07
N LYS A 251 -0.79 -11.24 17.78
CA LYS A 251 -0.32 -12.41 17.03
C LYS A 251 1.00 -12.93 17.57
N TYR A 252 1.96 -12.05 17.84
CA TYR A 252 3.25 -12.40 18.41
C TYR A 252 3.12 -12.99 19.80
N ALA A 253 2.32 -12.35 20.67
CA ALA A 253 2.03 -12.86 22.02
C ALA A 253 1.46 -14.28 21.97
N ARG A 254 0.49 -14.52 21.08
CA ARG A 254 -0.13 -15.85 20.92
C ARG A 254 0.85 -16.91 20.44
N LEU A 255 1.74 -16.58 19.51
CA LEU A 255 2.67 -17.55 18.91
C LEU A 255 3.89 -17.84 19.79
N TYR A 256 4.35 -16.86 20.56
CA TYR A 256 5.66 -16.94 21.23
C TYR A 256 5.64 -16.60 22.72
N HIS A 257 4.46 -16.33 23.30
CA HIS A 257 4.35 -15.91 24.70
C HIS A 257 3.05 -16.36 25.37
N ASP A 258 2.46 -17.46 24.91
CA ASP A 258 1.23 -18.09 25.44
C ASP A 258 0.05 -17.11 25.58
N GLY A 259 -0.05 -16.15 24.66
CA GLY A 259 -1.09 -15.11 24.65
C GLY A 259 -0.88 -13.99 25.70
N ARG A 260 0.18 -14.04 26.52
CA ARG A 260 0.44 -13.00 27.51
C ARG A 260 1.00 -11.73 26.86
N PRO A 261 0.66 -10.54 27.37
CA PRO A 261 1.22 -9.29 26.88
C PRO A 261 2.76 -9.29 26.88
N ILE A 262 3.35 -8.70 25.84
CA ILE A 262 4.79 -8.59 25.69
C ILE A 262 5.14 -7.16 25.24
N SER A 263 6.25 -6.60 25.74
CA SER A 263 6.66 -5.25 25.41
C SER A 263 7.20 -5.14 23.98
N ASP A 264 6.99 -4.00 23.33
CA ASP A 264 7.56 -3.69 22.01
C ASP A 264 9.07 -3.83 21.98
N LYS A 265 9.77 -3.43 23.07
CA LYS A 265 11.20 -3.58 23.23
C LYS A 265 11.65 -5.04 23.18
N THR A 266 10.86 -5.93 23.77
CA THR A 266 11.16 -7.38 23.76
C THR A 266 10.91 -7.98 22.38
N ILE A 267 9.82 -7.60 21.71
CA ILE A 267 9.55 -8.02 20.33
C ILE A 267 10.71 -7.54 19.42
N ALA A 268 11.05 -6.27 19.48
CA ALA A 268 12.12 -5.68 18.65
C ALA A 268 13.46 -6.39 18.87
N ARG A 269 13.86 -6.66 20.15
CA ARG A 269 15.09 -7.38 20.44
C ARG A 269 15.12 -8.80 19.87
N ARG A 270 13.99 -9.51 19.89
CA ARG A 270 13.90 -10.86 19.33
C ARG A 270 13.91 -10.84 17.80
N CYS A 271 13.26 -9.85 17.21
CA CYS A 271 13.25 -9.67 15.77
C CYS A 271 14.61 -9.18 15.21
N ALA A 272 15.42 -8.50 16.03
CA ALA A 272 16.76 -8.06 15.62
C ALA A 272 17.67 -9.20 15.14
N ALA A 273 17.39 -10.45 15.55
CA ALA A 273 18.11 -11.65 15.08
C ALA A 273 17.95 -11.91 13.56
N VAL A 274 16.89 -11.40 12.93
CA VAL A 274 16.65 -11.51 11.49
C VAL A 274 17.09 -10.24 10.74
N GLY A 275 17.82 -9.35 11.41
CA GLY A 275 18.39 -8.13 10.83
C GLY A 275 17.32 -7.15 10.36
N ARG A 276 17.60 -6.41 9.28
CA ARG A 276 16.69 -5.42 8.69
C ARG A 276 15.36 -6.01 8.17
N TRP A 277 15.25 -7.32 8.04
CA TRP A 277 14.05 -8.01 7.56
C TRP A 277 13.05 -8.39 8.66
N ALA A 278 13.25 -7.86 9.87
CA ALA A 278 12.41 -8.10 11.05
C ALA A 278 10.93 -7.67 10.87
#